data_bd050f5806cf802780a9883ca53a4820
#
_entry.id   bd050f5806cf802780a9883ca53a4820
#
_cell.length_a   1.000
_cell.length_b   1.000
_cell.length_c   1.000
_cell.angle_alpha   90.00
_cell.angle_beta   90.00
_cell.angle_gamma   90.00
#
_symmetry.space_group_name_H-M   'P 1'
#
loop_
_entity.id
_entity.type
_entity.pdbx_description
1 polymer ?
#
loop_
_entity_poly.entity_id
_entity_poly.type
_entity_poly.pdbx_seq_one_letter_code
_entity_poly.pdbx_strand_id
1 'polypeptide(L)'
;IYLGTFGGGFISQEFPASLVLQADPDLRFKPSTHVENACATGSAAIYQGINHIASKRARVVLVVGVEKMTEVSGEVLGGILSKASYLREESASSFAEIFGQITDRYFQVYGDKSDALAMIAAKNHKNGCDNPFAQIQKDLGYEFCRNISEKNPVVAGHLKRTDCSLVSDGAAAIVLTDVDTALKMDKAVYFRAAQHVQDYLPMSKRNVIDFEGPSEAFARAFAEAGVSLEDLGFAEVHDCFTTAELLSYEAMGLPERGQGEIAIKEGWTHADGKLPVNRSGGLKSKGHPLGATGLSMH
;
A
#
# COMPACT_ATOMS: atom_id res chain seq x y z
N ILE A 1 12.58 -12.87 13.77
CA ILE A 1 11.21 -12.34 13.59
C ILE A 1 11.31 -10.85 13.31
N TYR A 2 10.57 -10.36 12.33
CA TYR A 2 10.35 -8.93 12.10
C TYR A 2 8.87 -8.62 12.25
N LEU A 3 8.55 -7.63 13.08
CA LEU A 3 7.20 -7.11 13.23
C LEU A 3 7.10 -5.74 12.59
N GLY A 4 6.19 -5.60 11.62
CA GLY A 4 5.79 -4.32 11.06
C GLY A 4 4.54 -3.78 11.74
N THR A 5 4.63 -2.62 12.38
CA THR A 5 3.49 -1.82 12.83
C THR A 5 3.87 -0.34 12.80
N PHE A 6 2.95 0.51 12.37
CA PHE A 6 3.11 1.96 12.48
C PHE A 6 3.10 2.36 13.97
N GLY A 7 2.20 1.80 14.73
CA GLY A 7 2.13 1.81 16.19
C GLY A 7 1.92 3.17 16.84
N GLY A 8 2.67 4.15 16.47
CA GLY A 8 2.89 5.48 17.08
C GLY A 8 1.66 6.27 17.56
N GLY A 9 0.88 5.70 18.49
CA GLY A 9 -0.27 6.32 19.12
C GLY A 9 -1.60 5.56 18.92
N PHE A 10 -1.65 4.53 18.08
CA PHE A 10 -2.83 3.66 17.97
C PHE A 10 -2.96 2.73 19.16
N ILE A 11 -1.85 2.29 19.72
CA ILE A 11 -1.80 1.43 20.90
C ILE A 11 -0.86 2.05 21.93
N SER A 12 -1.15 1.81 23.22
CA SER A 12 -0.34 2.31 24.35
C SER A 12 0.74 1.33 24.79
N GLN A 13 1.12 0.37 23.94
CA GLN A 13 2.10 -0.66 24.23
C GLN A 13 3.38 -0.43 23.43
N GLU A 14 4.47 -0.20 24.15
CA GLU A 14 5.81 -0.23 23.57
C GLU A 14 6.35 -1.66 23.48
N PHE A 15 7.47 -1.83 22.76
CA PHE A 15 8.14 -3.12 22.58
C PHE A 15 7.27 -4.18 21.88
N PRO A 16 6.52 -3.81 20.84
CA PRO A 16 5.48 -4.68 20.25
C PRO A 16 6.06 -5.96 19.63
N ALA A 17 7.30 -5.94 19.11
CA ALA A 17 7.92 -7.12 18.50
C ALA A 17 8.07 -8.29 19.47
N SER A 18 8.20 -8.02 20.77
CA SER A 18 8.26 -9.04 21.80
C SER A 18 6.93 -9.78 21.99
N LEU A 19 5.81 -9.13 21.66
CA LEU A 19 4.47 -9.74 21.79
C LEU A 19 4.27 -10.90 20.83
N VAL A 20 4.92 -10.88 19.66
CA VAL A 20 4.85 -11.98 18.68
C VAL A 20 5.30 -13.31 19.26
N LEU A 21 6.23 -13.29 20.22
CA LEU A 21 6.76 -14.49 20.86
C LEU A 21 5.70 -15.26 21.69
N GLN A 22 4.58 -14.60 22.01
CA GLN A 22 3.48 -15.22 22.77
C GLN A 22 2.59 -16.13 21.88
N ALA A 23 2.72 -16.03 20.56
CA ALA A 23 1.90 -16.79 19.62
C ALA A 23 2.20 -18.30 19.68
N ASP A 24 3.45 -18.66 19.99
CA ASP A 24 3.86 -20.06 20.11
C ASP A 24 5.07 -20.18 21.08
N PRO A 25 5.09 -21.17 22.00
CA PRO A 25 6.22 -21.40 22.93
C PRO A 25 7.57 -21.57 22.24
N ASP A 26 7.62 -22.13 21.05
CA ASP A 26 8.85 -22.37 20.29
C ASP A 26 9.46 -21.07 19.72
N LEU A 27 8.71 -19.98 19.73
CA LEU A 27 9.22 -18.63 19.40
C LEU A 27 10.01 -17.99 20.54
N ARG A 28 9.89 -18.53 21.77
CA ARG A 28 10.63 -17.99 22.90
C ARG A 28 12.13 -18.00 22.64
N PHE A 29 12.79 -16.92 23.02
CA PHE A 29 14.23 -16.67 22.81
C PHE A 29 14.66 -16.44 21.34
N LYS A 30 13.72 -16.39 20.39
CA LYS A 30 14.05 -15.97 19.03
C LYS A 30 14.25 -14.46 18.99
N PRO A 31 15.22 -13.95 18.22
CA PRO A 31 15.37 -12.50 18.00
C PRO A 31 14.11 -11.94 17.34
N SER A 32 13.63 -10.82 17.89
CA SER A 32 12.51 -10.08 17.31
C SER A 32 12.83 -8.59 17.22
N THR A 33 12.42 -7.94 16.12
CA THR A 33 12.72 -6.53 15.86
C THR A 33 11.47 -5.85 15.29
N HIS A 34 11.17 -4.66 15.80
CA HIS A 34 10.14 -3.79 15.24
C HIS A 34 10.68 -3.00 14.05
N VAL A 35 9.90 -2.94 12.97
CA VAL A 35 10.16 -2.16 11.76
C VAL A 35 9.01 -1.18 11.59
N GLU A 36 9.34 0.08 11.29
CA GLU A 36 8.38 1.13 10.98
C GLU A 36 8.83 1.85 9.70
N ASN A 37 7.91 2.08 8.76
CA ASN A 37 8.11 2.88 7.56
C ASN A 37 6.75 3.36 7.02
N ALA A 38 5.96 3.99 7.89
CA ALA A 38 4.60 4.45 7.61
C ALA A 38 3.75 3.35 6.91
N CYS A 39 3.03 3.69 5.84
CA CYS A 39 2.21 2.73 5.08
C CYS A 39 3.04 1.63 4.38
N ALA A 40 4.35 1.82 4.19
CA ALA A 40 5.26 0.83 3.61
C ALA A 40 5.88 -0.11 4.65
N THR A 41 5.47 -0.02 5.90
CA THR A 41 6.03 -0.79 7.03
C THR A 41 6.09 -2.29 6.76
N GLY A 42 5.01 -2.88 6.26
CA GLY A 42 4.97 -4.33 5.97
C GLY A 42 6.00 -4.75 4.93
N SER A 43 6.11 -4.00 3.83
CA SER A 43 7.12 -4.26 2.79
C SER A 43 8.54 -4.03 3.29
N ALA A 44 8.75 -3.00 4.12
CA ALA A 44 10.06 -2.76 4.76
C ALA A 44 10.46 -3.91 5.67
N ALA A 45 9.52 -4.50 6.41
CA ALA A 45 9.77 -5.68 7.25
C ALA A 45 10.14 -6.92 6.41
N ILE A 46 9.47 -7.13 5.26
CA ILE A 46 9.81 -8.19 4.29
C ILE A 46 11.25 -7.98 3.80
N TYR A 47 11.59 -6.76 3.39
CA TYR A 47 12.92 -6.41 2.90
C TYR A 47 14.01 -6.71 3.93
N GLN A 48 13.77 -6.41 5.22
CA GLN A 48 14.69 -6.78 6.30
C GLN A 48 14.81 -8.31 6.46
N GLY A 49 13.72 -9.04 6.31
CA GLY A 49 13.71 -10.50 6.33
C GLY A 49 14.56 -11.09 5.20
N ILE A 50 14.40 -10.58 3.97
CA ILE A 50 15.20 -10.98 2.81
C ILE A 50 16.70 -10.73 3.06
N ASN A 51 17.07 -9.54 3.56
CA ASN A 51 18.45 -9.19 3.88
C ASN A 51 19.05 -10.11 4.96
N HIS A 52 18.23 -10.48 5.95
CA HIS A 52 18.68 -11.38 7.03
C HIS A 52 19.00 -12.78 6.51
N ILE A 53 18.20 -13.30 5.58
CA ILE A 53 18.46 -14.60 4.92
C ILE A 53 19.66 -14.47 3.97
N ALA A 54 19.73 -13.42 3.15
CA ALA A 54 20.84 -13.19 2.22
C ALA A 54 22.20 -13.06 2.94
N SER A 55 22.20 -12.48 4.15
CA SER A 55 23.40 -12.41 5.00
C SER A 55 23.75 -13.74 5.69
N LYS A 56 22.98 -14.81 5.47
CA LYS A 56 23.15 -16.16 6.06
C LYS A 56 23.08 -16.18 7.59
N ARG A 57 22.48 -15.19 8.23
CA ARG A 57 22.27 -15.15 9.68
C ARG A 57 21.05 -15.95 10.13
N ALA A 58 20.11 -16.19 9.23
CA ALA A 58 18.99 -17.09 9.44
C ALA A 58 18.65 -17.83 8.16
N ARG A 59 18.09 -19.02 8.28
CA ARG A 59 17.53 -19.81 7.17
C ARG A 59 16.04 -19.61 7.01
N VAL A 60 15.36 -19.27 8.10
CA VAL A 60 13.92 -19.04 8.15
C VAL A 60 13.67 -17.75 8.93
N VAL A 61 12.86 -16.87 8.38
CA VAL A 61 12.45 -15.61 9.01
C VAL A 61 10.92 -15.50 8.97
N LEU A 62 10.31 -15.30 10.12
CA LEU A 62 8.91 -14.94 10.24
C LEU A 62 8.79 -13.41 10.14
N VAL A 63 7.98 -12.92 9.21
CA VAL A 63 7.62 -11.51 9.10
C VAL A 63 6.13 -11.38 9.40
N VAL A 64 5.80 -10.52 10.35
CA VAL A 64 4.43 -10.24 10.79
C VAL A 64 4.15 -8.77 10.59
N GLY A 65 2.99 -8.43 10.07
CA GLY A 65 2.49 -7.06 10.02
C GLY A 65 1.15 -6.98 10.73
N VAL A 66 0.98 -5.98 11.57
CA VAL A 66 -0.26 -5.78 12.33
C VAL A 66 -0.54 -4.31 12.51
N GLU A 67 -1.81 -3.95 12.49
CA GLU A 67 -2.23 -2.63 12.92
C GLU A 67 -3.61 -2.70 13.55
N LYS A 68 -3.82 -1.88 14.59
CA LYS A 68 -5.12 -1.72 15.26
C LYS A 68 -5.44 -0.24 15.33
N MET A 69 -6.29 0.22 14.41
CA MET A 69 -6.55 1.64 14.14
C MET A 69 -7.93 2.09 14.61
N THR A 70 -8.85 1.15 14.87
CA THR A 70 -10.27 1.47 15.08
C THR A 70 -10.63 1.80 16.53
N GLU A 71 -9.71 1.70 17.47
CA GLU A 71 -9.94 2.04 18.89
C GLU A 71 -9.82 3.53 19.20
N VAL A 72 -9.24 4.32 18.28
CA VAL A 72 -9.08 5.76 18.48
C VAL A 72 -10.18 6.54 17.74
N SER A 73 -10.53 7.73 18.22
CA SER A 73 -11.47 8.61 17.51
C SER A 73 -10.90 9.08 16.16
N GLY A 74 -11.77 9.49 15.24
CA GLY A 74 -11.34 9.98 13.92
C GLY A 74 -10.39 11.18 13.99
N GLU A 75 -10.57 12.06 14.97
CA GLU A 75 -9.68 13.21 15.21
C GLU A 75 -8.28 12.75 15.64
N VAL A 76 -8.22 11.85 16.63
CA VAL A 76 -6.95 11.26 17.11
C VAL A 76 -6.27 10.49 15.98
N LEU A 77 -7.02 9.70 15.21
CA LEU A 77 -6.54 8.99 14.05
C LEU A 77 -5.88 9.94 13.03
N GLY A 78 -6.56 11.03 12.67
CA GLY A 78 -6.04 12.04 11.76
C GLY A 78 -4.70 12.62 12.24
N GLY A 79 -4.62 12.98 13.52
CA GLY A 79 -3.39 13.48 14.15
C GLY A 79 -2.25 12.46 14.22
N ILE A 80 -2.55 11.16 14.34
CA ILE A 80 -1.52 10.11 14.27
C ILE A 80 -1.02 9.96 12.84
N LEU A 81 -1.91 9.85 11.86
CA LEU A 81 -1.56 9.64 10.45
C LEU A 81 -0.80 10.84 9.85
N SER A 82 -1.12 12.07 10.26
CA SER A 82 -0.42 13.26 9.80
C SER A 82 1.07 13.26 10.15
N LYS A 83 1.49 12.50 11.18
CA LYS A 83 2.91 12.34 11.53
C LYS A 83 3.74 11.61 10.46
N ALA A 84 3.10 10.97 9.48
CA ALA A 84 3.77 10.42 8.31
C ALA A 84 4.17 11.48 7.27
N SER A 85 3.82 12.75 7.48
CA SER A 85 4.29 13.90 6.70
C SER A 85 5.38 14.69 7.44
N TYR A 86 6.01 15.66 6.76
CA TYR A 86 7.05 16.47 7.38
C TYR A 86 6.43 17.64 8.16
N LEU A 87 6.19 17.43 9.45
CA LEU A 87 5.43 18.34 10.34
C LEU A 87 5.99 19.77 10.45
N ARG A 88 7.23 20.03 10.02
CA ARG A 88 7.79 21.38 10.05
C ARG A 88 7.34 22.24 8.87
N GLU A 89 6.86 21.65 7.80
CA GLU A 89 6.41 22.34 6.58
C GLU A 89 4.93 22.05 6.27
N GLU A 90 4.48 20.81 6.53
CA GLU A 90 3.17 20.33 6.14
C GLU A 90 2.23 20.35 7.34
N SER A 91 1.46 21.43 7.47
CA SER A 91 0.53 21.65 8.59
C SER A 91 -0.87 21.03 8.34
N ALA A 92 -0.94 19.90 7.65
CA ALA A 92 -2.21 19.22 7.38
C ALA A 92 -2.81 18.62 8.65
N SER A 93 -4.13 18.71 8.80
CA SER A 93 -4.87 18.13 9.94
C SER A 93 -5.11 16.63 9.75
N SER A 94 -4.94 16.14 8.53
CA SER A 94 -5.09 14.73 8.18
C SER A 94 -4.24 14.34 6.98
N PHE A 95 -3.94 13.06 6.86
CA PHE A 95 -3.21 12.54 5.69
C PHE A 95 -4.04 12.65 4.39
N ALA A 96 -5.38 12.71 4.49
CA ALA A 96 -6.25 12.97 3.36
C ALA A 96 -6.05 14.39 2.79
N GLU A 97 -5.74 15.39 3.61
CA GLU A 97 -5.42 16.74 3.13
C GLU A 97 -4.11 16.76 2.32
N ILE A 98 -3.09 15.98 2.72
CA ILE A 98 -1.85 15.83 1.95
C ILE A 98 -2.15 15.28 0.55
N PHE A 99 -2.92 14.19 0.48
CA PHE A 99 -3.30 13.63 -0.82
C PHE A 99 -4.31 14.50 -1.59
N GLY A 100 -5.13 15.27 -0.91
CA GLY A 100 -5.96 16.31 -1.52
C GLY A 100 -5.09 17.33 -2.27
N GLN A 101 -4.03 17.83 -1.65
CA GLN A 101 -3.08 18.77 -2.28
C GLN A 101 -2.34 18.13 -3.47
N ILE A 102 -1.93 16.86 -3.36
CA ILE A 102 -1.31 16.12 -4.48
C ILE A 102 -2.29 15.98 -5.64
N THR A 103 -3.54 15.63 -5.35
CA THR A 103 -4.61 15.49 -6.36
C THR A 103 -4.90 16.82 -7.05
N ASP A 104 -5.05 17.87 -6.27
CA ASP A 104 -5.30 19.24 -6.79
C ASP A 104 -4.13 19.70 -7.67
N ARG A 105 -2.89 19.42 -7.27
CA ARG A 105 -1.72 19.72 -8.08
C ARG A 105 -1.68 18.93 -9.38
N TYR A 106 -2.04 17.64 -9.34
CA TYR A 106 -2.13 16.80 -10.55
C TYR A 106 -3.20 17.35 -11.50
N PHE A 107 -4.37 17.73 -10.98
CA PHE A 107 -5.46 18.30 -11.79
C PHE A 107 -5.10 19.67 -12.38
N GLN A 108 -4.36 20.49 -11.65
CA GLN A 108 -3.86 21.78 -12.17
C GLN A 108 -2.94 21.60 -13.38
N VAL A 109 -2.13 20.56 -13.40
CA VAL A 109 -1.16 20.31 -14.47
C VAL A 109 -1.79 19.55 -15.65
N TYR A 110 -2.61 18.54 -15.37
CA TYR A 110 -3.08 17.57 -16.37
C TYR A 110 -4.59 17.61 -16.61
N GLY A 111 -5.30 18.54 -15.99
CA GLY A 111 -6.76 18.66 -16.07
C GLY A 111 -7.50 17.77 -15.10
N ASP A 112 -8.81 17.96 -15.01
CA ASP A 112 -9.69 17.19 -14.13
C ASP A 112 -9.70 15.69 -14.50
N LYS A 113 -9.42 14.83 -13.54
CA LYS A 113 -9.42 13.37 -13.66
C LYS A 113 -10.42 12.69 -12.72
N SER A 114 -11.42 13.44 -12.27
CA SER A 114 -12.43 12.92 -11.33
C SER A 114 -13.14 11.66 -11.83
N ASP A 115 -13.33 11.52 -13.15
CA ASP A 115 -13.89 10.32 -13.74
C ASP A 115 -12.96 9.12 -13.58
N ALA A 116 -11.67 9.29 -13.83
CA ALA A 116 -10.67 8.23 -13.68
C ALA A 116 -10.57 7.78 -12.21
N LEU A 117 -10.55 8.72 -11.25
CA LEU A 117 -10.54 8.37 -9.82
C LEU A 117 -11.78 7.57 -9.42
N ALA A 118 -12.96 7.94 -9.91
CA ALA A 118 -14.20 7.21 -9.67
C ALA A 118 -14.19 5.81 -10.30
N MET A 119 -13.63 5.65 -11.50
CA MET A 119 -13.47 4.37 -12.17
C MET A 119 -12.51 3.45 -11.40
N ILE A 120 -11.39 3.98 -10.88
CA ILE A 120 -10.46 3.25 -10.02
C ILE A 120 -11.17 2.76 -8.77
N ALA A 121 -11.90 3.66 -8.08
CA ALA A 121 -12.66 3.30 -6.88
C ALA A 121 -13.68 2.18 -7.17
N ALA A 122 -14.47 2.32 -8.23
CA ALA A 122 -15.47 1.32 -8.63
C ALA A 122 -14.83 -0.02 -8.98
N LYS A 123 -13.72 -0.01 -9.75
CA LYS A 123 -12.95 -1.22 -10.08
C LYS A 123 -12.49 -1.96 -8.83
N ASN A 124 -11.89 -1.25 -7.87
CA ASN A 124 -11.36 -1.87 -6.66
C ASN A 124 -12.50 -2.43 -5.77
N HIS A 125 -13.62 -1.72 -5.63
CA HIS A 125 -14.80 -2.26 -4.93
C HIS A 125 -15.36 -3.51 -5.62
N LYS A 126 -15.42 -3.54 -6.94
CA LYS A 126 -15.84 -4.72 -7.70
C LYS A 126 -14.89 -5.90 -7.47
N ASN A 127 -13.58 -5.66 -7.58
CA ASN A 127 -12.56 -6.70 -7.31
C ASN A 127 -12.65 -7.24 -5.89
N GLY A 128 -12.93 -6.40 -4.90
CA GLY A 128 -13.07 -6.80 -3.51
C GLY A 128 -14.24 -7.75 -3.23
N CYS A 129 -15.24 -7.83 -4.12
CA CYS A 129 -16.32 -8.80 -3.99
C CYS A 129 -15.83 -10.25 -4.10
N ASP A 130 -14.73 -10.49 -4.80
CA ASP A 130 -14.15 -11.81 -4.99
C ASP A 130 -13.15 -12.19 -3.88
N ASN A 131 -12.81 -11.23 -2.98
CA ASN A 131 -11.86 -11.46 -1.90
C ASN A 131 -12.57 -11.71 -0.56
N PRO A 132 -12.50 -12.94 0.00
CA PRO A 132 -13.16 -13.26 1.26
C PRO A 132 -12.61 -12.49 2.47
N PHE A 133 -11.41 -11.90 2.35
CA PHE A 133 -10.78 -11.09 3.40
C PHE A 133 -11.04 -9.59 3.25
N ALA A 134 -11.76 -9.15 2.20
CA ALA A 134 -12.06 -7.75 2.02
C ALA A 134 -13.10 -7.26 3.05
N GLN A 135 -12.82 -6.10 3.64
CA GLN A 135 -13.72 -5.44 4.62
C GLN A 135 -15.03 -4.99 3.97
N ILE A 136 -14.98 -4.60 2.69
CA ILE A 136 -16.16 -4.22 1.91
C ILE A 136 -16.26 -5.15 0.70
N GLN A 137 -17.14 -6.14 0.78
CA GLN A 137 -17.44 -7.06 -0.32
C GLN A 137 -18.70 -6.59 -1.07
N LYS A 138 -18.64 -5.35 -1.58
CA LYS A 138 -19.76 -4.74 -2.27
C LYS A 138 -19.28 -3.93 -3.47
N ASP A 139 -19.84 -4.24 -4.64
CA ASP A 139 -19.70 -3.38 -5.82
C ASP A 139 -20.52 -2.10 -5.62
N LEU A 140 -19.83 -0.97 -5.53
CA LEU A 140 -20.48 0.34 -5.38
C LEU A 140 -20.88 0.95 -6.72
N GLY A 141 -20.26 0.51 -7.81
CA GLY A 141 -20.49 1.04 -9.16
C GLY A 141 -19.92 2.44 -9.39
N TYR A 142 -19.77 2.78 -10.67
CA TYR A 142 -19.17 4.06 -11.10
C TYR A 142 -19.98 5.28 -10.62
N GLU A 143 -21.30 5.27 -10.80
CA GLU A 143 -22.17 6.41 -10.47
C GLU A 143 -22.11 6.79 -8.99
N PHE A 144 -22.07 5.80 -8.10
CA PHE A 144 -21.92 6.06 -6.68
C PHE A 144 -20.54 6.67 -6.37
N CYS A 145 -19.47 6.14 -6.95
CA CYS A 145 -18.11 6.63 -6.74
C CYS A 145 -17.88 8.02 -7.37
N ARG A 146 -18.58 8.33 -8.47
CA ARG A 146 -18.43 9.59 -9.20
C ARG A 146 -19.16 10.75 -8.53
N ASN A 147 -20.35 10.51 -8.01
CA ASN A 147 -21.22 11.57 -7.54
C ASN A 147 -21.03 11.88 -6.06
N ILE A 148 -21.01 13.17 -5.74
CA ILE A 148 -21.01 13.65 -4.36
C ILE A 148 -22.40 13.43 -3.76
N SER A 149 -22.45 12.87 -2.56
CA SER A 149 -23.70 12.65 -1.80
C SER A 149 -23.40 12.62 -0.29
N GLU A 150 -24.43 12.55 0.54
CA GLU A 150 -24.26 12.36 1.99
C GLU A 150 -23.46 11.09 2.33
N LYS A 151 -23.57 10.04 1.50
CA LYS A 151 -22.84 8.77 1.68
C LYS A 151 -21.45 8.80 1.02
N ASN A 152 -21.20 9.71 0.10
CA ASN A 152 -19.94 9.92 -0.58
C ASN A 152 -19.56 11.41 -0.60
N PRO A 153 -19.35 12.03 0.58
CA PRO A 153 -18.99 13.44 0.66
C PRO A 153 -17.54 13.67 0.18
N VAL A 154 -17.23 14.92 -0.13
CA VAL A 154 -15.84 15.37 -0.28
C VAL A 154 -15.15 15.30 1.07
N VAL A 155 -13.94 14.78 1.08
CA VAL A 155 -13.09 14.63 2.28
C VAL A 155 -11.98 15.68 2.30
N ALA A 156 -11.28 15.86 1.17
CA ALA A 156 -10.23 16.87 1.04
C ALA A 156 -9.97 17.19 -0.45
N GLY A 157 -9.84 18.48 -0.80
CA GLY A 157 -9.66 18.87 -2.20
C GLY A 157 -10.70 18.24 -3.12
N HIS A 158 -10.25 17.54 -4.16
CA HIS A 158 -11.12 16.80 -5.10
C HIS A 158 -11.45 15.37 -4.64
N LEU A 159 -10.90 14.92 -3.50
CA LEU A 159 -11.09 13.55 -3.01
C LEU A 159 -12.43 13.39 -2.28
N LYS A 160 -13.20 12.40 -2.69
CA LYS A 160 -14.42 11.95 -2.02
C LYS A 160 -14.11 10.76 -1.08
N ARG A 161 -15.08 10.41 -0.26
CA ARG A 161 -14.98 9.25 0.64
C ARG A 161 -14.59 7.98 -0.11
N THR A 162 -15.13 7.76 -1.31
CA THR A 162 -14.77 6.61 -2.15
C THR A 162 -13.36 6.72 -2.75
N ASP A 163 -12.71 7.86 -2.68
CA ASP A 163 -11.32 8.03 -3.13
C ASP A 163 -10.29 7.69 -2.02
N CYS A 164 -10.74 7.55 -0.77
CA CYS A 164 -9.89 7.22 0.38
C CYS A 164 -9.93 5.73 0.70
N SER A 165 -8.83 5.14 1.16
CA SER A 165 -8.80 3.78 1.71
C SER A 165 -9.56 3.68 3.03
N LEU A 166 -9.76 2.45 3.51
CA LEU A 166 -10.45 2.20 4.77
C LEU A 166 -9.49 2.32 5.95
N VAL A 167 -10.00 2.88 7.04
CA VAL A 167 -9.45 2.68 8.38
C VAL A 167 -9.87 1.28 8.82
N SER A 168 -8.91 0.41 9.08
CA SER A 168 -9.20 -0.99 9.43
C SER A 168 -8.14 -1.59 10.32
N ASP A 169 -8.55 -2.54 11.15
CA ASP A 169 -7.65 -3.42 11.88
C ASP A 169 -7.28 -4.63 11.00
N GLY A 170 -6.12 -5.20 11.22
CA GLY A 170 -5.74 -6.40 10.53
C GLY A 170 -4.32 -6.85 10.79
N ALA A 171 -4.06 -8.11 10.45
CA ALA A 171 -2.74 -8.72 10.52
C ALA A 171 -2.51 -9.60 9.29
N ALA A 172 -1.24 -9.70 8.90
CA ALA A 172 -0.77 -10.63 7.89
C ALA A 172 0.63 -11.12 8.27
N ALA A 173 0.97 -12.33 7.85
CA ALA A 173 2.28 -12.90 8.11
C ALA A 173 2.77 -13.71 6.90
N ILE A 174 4.08 -13.68 6.68
CA ILE A 174 4.76 -14.52 5.70
C ILE A 174 5.97 -15.19 6.34
N VAL A 175 6.32 -16.37 5.84
CA VAL A 175 7.55 -17.06 6.18
C VAL A 175 8.50 -16.95 4.99
N LEU A 176 9.66 -16.35 5.21
CA LEU A 176 10.75 -16.28 4.25
C LEU A 176 11.78 -17.36 4.57
N THR A 177 12.37 -17.94 3.55
CA THR A 177 13.39 -18.99 3.73
C THR A 177 14.45 -18.93 2.63
N ASP A 178 15.59 -19.60 2.88
CA ASP A 178 16.60 -19.84 1.85
C ASP A 178 16.08 -20.80 0.77
N VAL A 179 16.71 -20.78 -0.38
CA VAL A 179 16.33 -21.60 -1.55
C VAL A 179 16.36 -23.10 -1.21
N ASP A 180 17.39 -23.57 -0.49
CA ASP A 180 17.56 -24.98 -0.15
C ASP A 180 16.40 -25.51 0.72
N THR A 181 15.84 -24.66 1.56
CA THR A 181 14.67 -24.98 2.38
C THR A 181 13.40 -24.91 1.55
N ALA A 182 13.24 -23.86 0.72
CA ALA A 182 12.07 -23.67 -0.16
C ALA A 182 11.87 -24.83 -1.14
N LEU A 183 12.95 -25.36 -1.70
CA LEU A 183 12.91 -26.52 -2.64
C LEU A 183 12.38 -27.81 -2.01
N LYS A 184 12.25 -27.88 -0.68
CA LYS A 184 11.68 -29.04 0.05
C LYS A 184 10.23 -28.84 0.43
N MET A 185 9.63 -27.70 0.06
CA MET A 185 8.25 -27.36 0.36
C MET A 185 7.34 -27.67 -0.82
N ASP A 186 6.10 -28.07 -0.56
CA ASP A 186 5.10 -28.34 -1.61
C ASP A 186 4.73 -27.09 -2.41
N LYS A 187 4.78 -25.93 -1.76
CA LYS A 187 4.52 -24.64 -2.40
C LYS A 187 5.59 -23.63 -1.96
N ALA A 188 6.25 -23.06 -2.92
CA ALA A 188 7.18 -21.95 -2.70
C ALA A 188 7.01 -20.90 -3.82
N VAL A 189 7.04 -19.64 -3.44
CA VAL A 189 7.09 -18.50 -4.36
C VAL A 189 8.40 -17.77 -4.08
N TYR A 190 9.10 -17.34 -5.11
CA TYR A 190 10.38 -16.67 -4.94
C TYR A 190 10.31 -15.22 -5.41
N PHE A 191 11.06 -14.36 -4.75
CA PHE A 191 11.26 -12.99 -5.18
C PHE A 191 12.28 -12.98 -6.33
N ARG A 192 11.88 -12.44 -7.48
CA ARG A 192 12.82 -12.19 -8.58
C ARG A 192 13.59 -10.89 -8.37
N ALA A 193 12.97 -9.93 -7.68
CA ALA A 193 13.56 -8.68 -7.26
C ALA A 193 12.94 -8.22 -5.93
N ALA A 194 13.69 -7.43 -5.17
CA ALA A 194 13.18 -6.76 -3.99
C ALA A 194 13.89 -5.41 -3.86
N GLN A 195 13.18 -4.32 -4.15
CA GLN A 195 13.73 -2.97 -4.08
C GLN A 195 13.07 -2.15 -2.98
N HIS A 196 13.89 -1.45 -2.22
CA HIS A 196 13.46 -0.48 -1.23
C HIS A 196 14.11 0.87 -1.57
N VAL A 197 13.30 1.82 -2.02
CA VAL A 197 13.72 3.17 -2.41
C VAL A 197 13.05 4.17 -1.49
N GLN A 198 13.81 5.11 -0.98
CA GLN A 198 13.34 6.19 -0.12
C GLN A 198 13.59 7.53 -0.81
N ASP A 199 12.56 8.36 -0.90
CA ASP A 199 12.64 9.74 -1.37
C ASP A 199 12.61 10.72 -0.19
N TYR A 200 12.81 12.01 -0.45
CA TYR A 200 12.72 13.06 0.57
C TYR A 200 11.31 13.10 1.19
N LEU A 201 11.24 13.20 2.52
CA LEU A 201 9.95 13.35 3.20
C LEU A 201 9.30 14.70 2.92
N PRO A 202 9.99 15.88 3.01
CA PRO A 202 9.38 17.17 2.71
C PRO A 202 8.89 17.26 1.26
N MET A 203 7.62 17.62 1.06
CA MET A 203 7.04 17.79 -0.27
C MET A 203 7.73 18.92 -1.07
N SER A 204 8.28 19.93 -0.39
CA SER A 204 9.03 21.03 -1.01
C SER A 204 10.32 20.60 -1.72
N LYS A 205 10.82 19.40 -1.42
CA LYS A 205 12.08 18.86 -1.96
C LYS A 205 11.92 18.00 -3.21
N ARG A 206 10.68 17.75 -3.63
CA ARG A 206 10.36 16.82 -4.72
C ARG A 206 9.15 17.29 -5.52
N ASN A 207 9.00 16.78 -6.73
CA ASN A 207 7.76 16.95 -7.48
C ASN A 207 6.78 15.85 -7.09
N VAL A 208 5.81 16.18 -6.23
CA VAL A 208 4.90 15.19 -5.62
C VAL A 208 4.03 14.42 -6.62
N ILE A 209 3.81 14.97 -7.84
CA ILE A 209 3.03 14.31 -8.88
C ILE A 209 3.87 13.43 -9.82
N ASP A 210 5.19 13.48 -9.71
CA ASP A 210 6.08 12.63 -10.52
C ASP A 210 6.26 11.23 -9.93
N PHE A 211 5.93 11.04 -8.67
CA PHE A 211 6.06 9.75 -7.97
C PHE A 211 7.45 9.13 -8.17
N GLU A 212 8.49 9.95 -8.03
CA GLU A 212 9.88 9.60 -8.38
C GLU A 212 10.39 8.37 -7.61
N GLY A 213 10.09 8.29 -6.30
CA GLY A 213 10.48 7.14 -5.48
C GLY A 213 9.91 5.82 -6.01
N PRO A 214 8.57 5.70 -6.21
CA PRO A 214 7.97 4.53 -6.86
C PRO A 214 8.52 4.25 -8.27
N SER A 215 8.71 5.29 -9.12
CA SER A 215 9.26 5.12 -10.47
C SER A 215 10.65 4.50 -10.44
N GLU A 216 11.52 4.99 -9.56
CA GLU A 216 12.87 4.45 -9.38
C GLU A 216 12.85 3.02 -8.83
N ALA A 217 11.93 2.71 -7.89
CA ALA A 217 11.76 1.36 -7.36
C ALA A 217 11.33 0.37 -8.44
N PHE A 218 10.37 0.73 -9.29
CA PHE A 218 9.94 -0.10 -10.42
C PHE A 218 11.08 -0.30 -11.41
N ALA A 219 11.77 0.76 -11.82
CA ALA A 219 12.89 0.66 -12.77
C ALA A 219 13.98 -0.27 -12.26
N ARG A 220 14.39 -0.15 -11.00
CA ARG A 220 15.39 -1.04 -10.38
C ARG A 220 14.88 -2.48 -10.27
N ALA A 221 13.63 -2.68 -9.88
CA ALA A 221 13.05 -4.02 -9.74
C ALA A 221 12.96 -4.74 -11.09
N PHE A 222 12.53 -4.07 -12.15
CA PHE A 222 12.49 -4.62 -13.51
C PHE A 222 13.89 -4.98 -14.00
N ALA A 223 14.87 -4.10 -13.78
CA ALA A 223 16.26 -4.37 -14.15
C ALA A 223 16.85 -5.57 -13.38
N GLU A 224 16.65 -5.64 -12.07
CA GLU A 224 17.11 -6.76 -11.23
C GLU A 224 16.44 -8.08 -11.62
N ALA A 225 15.13 -8.07 -11.87
CA ALA A 225 14.38 -9.25 -12.24
C ALA A 225 14.63 -9.70 -13.69
N GLY A 226 15.16 -8.81 -14.54
CA GLY A 226 15.33 -9.05 -15.98
C GLY A 226 13.98 -9.24 -16.68
N VAL A 227 13.00 -8.43 -16.34
CA VAL A 227 11.64 -8.45 -16.91
C VAL A 227 11.21 -7.05 -17.33
N SER A 228 10.22 -6.98 -18.19
CA SER A 228 9.51 -5.77 -18.59
C SER A 228 8.10 -5.73 -18.01
N LEU A 229 7.39 -4.64 -18.22
CA LEU A 229 6.00 -4.50 -17.78
C LEU A 229 5.08 -5.55 -18.42
N GLU A 230 5.36 -5.92 -19.67
CA GLU A 230 4.60 -6.90 -20.46
C GLU A 230 4.73 -8.34 -19.92
N ASP A 231 5.73 -8.61 -19.11
CA ASP A 231 5.93 -9.93 -18.49
C ASP A 231 5.10 -10.11 -17.20
N LEU A 232 4.44 -9.03 -16.72
CA LEU A 232 3.64 -9.08 -15.51
C LEU A 232 2.24 -9.65 -15.78
N GLY A 233 1.84 -10.62 -14.97
CA GLY A 233 0.48 -11.16 -15.02
C GLY A 233 -0.56 -10.31 -14.28
N PHE A 234 -0.16 -9.59 -13.25
CA PHE A 234 -0.97 -8.63 -12.49
C PHE A 234 -0.08 -7.75 -11.61
N ALA A 235 -0.66 -6.71 -11.01
CA ALA A 235 0.01 -5.87 -10.03
C ALA A 235 -0.91 -5.56 -8.84
N GLU A 236 -0.35 -5.55 -7.63
CA GLU A 236 -0.97 -4.95 -6.45
C GLU A 236 -0.20 -3.67 -6.13
N VAL A 237 -0.87 -2.53 -6.17
CA VAL A 237 -0.29 -1.22 -5.90
C VAL A 237 -0.97 -0.54 -4.73
N HIS A 238 -0.30 0.44 -4.16
CA HIS A 238 -0.77 1.15 -2.98
C HIS A 238 -1.83 2.20 -3.34
N ASP A 239 -3.10 1.87 -3.16
CA ASP A 239 -4.24 2.75 -3.40
C ASP A 239 -4.80 3.35 -2.11
N CYS A 240 -3.93 3.85 -1.23
CA CYS A 240 -4.41 4.58 -0.05
C CYS A 240 -5.36 5.73 -0.43
N PHE A 241 -5.17 6.28 -1.61
CA PHE A 241 -6.10 7.14 -2.35
C PHE A 241 -6.13 6.72 -3.82
N THR A 242 -7.23 6.95 -4.50
CA THR A 242 -7.36 6.63 -5.94
C THR A 242 -6.32 7.36 -6.78
N THR A 243 -5.91 8.56 -6.37
CA THR A 243 -4.81 9.31 -7.02
C THR A 243 -3.48 8.55 -6.89
N ALA A 244 -3.20 7.90 -5.76
CA ALA A 244 -1.97 7.13 -5.60
C ALA A 244 -1.93 5.94 -6.56
N GLU A 245 -3.05 5.26 -6.80
CA GLU A 245 -3.13 4.19 -7.80
C GLU A 245 -2.93 4.75 -9.22
N LEU A 246 -3.57 5.88 -9.54
CA LEU A 246 -3.40 6.53 -10.85
C LEU A 246 -1.94 6.90 -11.11
N LEU A 247 -1.27 7.50 -10.13
CA LEU A 247 0.16 7.83 -10.21
C LEU A 247 1.05 6.57 -10.27
N SER A 248 0.63 5.47 -9.65
CA SER A 248 1.34 4.19 -9.75
C SER A 248 1.29 3.59 -11.15
N TYR A 249 0.21 3.78 -11.90
CA TYR A 249 0.15 3.38 -13.31
C TYR A 249 1.23 4.07 -14.14
N GLU A 250 1.39 5.37 -13.93
CA GLU A 250 2.41 6.18 -14.60
C GLU A 250 3.82 5.80 -14.14
N ALA A 251 4.01 5.60 -12.84
CA ALA A 251 5.28 5.20 -12.25
C ALA A 251 5.79 3.85 -12.73
N MET A 252 4.88 2.89 -13.03
CA MET A 252 5.21 1.61 -13.64
C MET A 252 5.53 1.73 -15.13
N GLY A 253 5.18 2.84 -15.79
CA GLY A 253 5.29 3.02 -17.23
C GLY A 253 4.13 2.38 -18.02
N LEU A 254 2.98 2.10 -17.38
CA LEU A 254 1.81 1.53 -18.06
C LEU A 254 1.19 2.53 -19.04
N PRO A 255 0.84 3.79 -18.66
CA PRO A 255 0.73 4.91 -19.57
C PRO A 255 1.88 5.91 -19.34
N GLU A 256 2.03 6.85 -20.25
CA GLU A 256 2.93 7.99 -20.06
C GLU A 256 2.47 8.89 -18.90
N ARG A 257 3.40 9.71 -18.39
CA ARG A 257 3.15 10.66 -17.32
C ARG A 257 2.05 11.66 -17.70
N GLY A 258 1.11 11.92 -16.78
CA GLY A 258 -0.07 12.76 -17.00
C GLY A 258 -1.22 12.06 -17.76
N GLN A 259 -1.03 10.81 -18.16
CA GLN A 259 -2.00 10.01 -18.92
C GLN A 259 -2.53 8.81 -18.12
N GLY A 260 -2.35 8.79 -16.80
CA GLY A 260 -2.79 7.69 -15.92
C GLY A 260 -4.24 7.28 -16.12
N GLU A 261 -5.11 8.22 -16.52
CA GLU A 261 -6.52 7.94 -16.81
C GLU A 261 -6.74 6.98 -17.98
N ILE A 262 -5.83 6.92 -18.96
CA ILE A 262 -5.98 6.04 -20.13
C ILE A 262 -6.01 4.59 -19.68
N ALA A 263 -5.16 4.20 -18.72
CA ALA A 263 -5.08 2.83 -18.23
C ALA A 263 -6.41 2.32 -17.67
N ILE A 264 -7.16 3.16 -16.97
CA ILE A 264 -8.45 2.76 -16.41
C ILE A 264 -9.59 2.93 -17.42
N LYS A 265 -9.60 3.99 -18.24
CA LYS A 265 -10.64 4.26 -19.23
C LYS A 265 -10.66 3.22 -20.36
N GLU A 266 -9.49 2.77 -20.80
CA GLU A 266 -9.32 1.74 -21.81
C GLU A 266 -9.41 0.30 -21.25
N GLY A 267 -9.69 0.18 -19.93
CA GLY A 267 -9.87 -1.11 -19.28
C GLY A 267 -8.57 -1.90 -19.05
N TRP A 268 -7.39 -1.30 -19.27
CA TRP A 268 -6.10 -2.02 -19.14
C TRP A 268 -5.89 -2.62 -17.77
N THR A 269 -6.40 -1.97 -16.72
CA THR A 269 -6.22 -2.36 -15.31
C THR A 269 -7.39 -3.16 -14.73
N HIS A 270 -8.40 -3.49 -15.54
CA HIS A 270 -9.51 -4.35 -15.14
C HIS A 270 -9.06 -5.81 -15.02
N ALA A 271 -9.94 -6.65 -14.46
CA ALA A 271 -9.66 -8.06 -14.16
C ALA A 271 -9.16 -8.89 -15.36
N ASP A 272 -9.66 -8.55 -16.53
CA ASP A 272 -9.40 -9.17 -17.85
C ASP A 272 -8.64 -8.23 -18.79
N GLY A 273 -8.08 -7.14 -18.24
CA GLY A 273 -7.34 -6.14 -18.98
C GLY A 273 -5.88 -6.53 -19.25
N LYS A 274 -5.15 -5.60 -19.86
CA LYS A 274 -3.75 -5.75 -20.25
C LYS A 274 -2.84 -6.06 -19.06
N LEU A 275 -3.06 -5.38 -17.93
CA LEU A 275 -2.39 -5.60 -16.65
C LEU A 275 -3.41 -5.43 -15.51
N PRO A 276 -4.02 -6.52 -15.03
CA PRO A 276 -4.94 -6.43 -13.90
C PRO A 276 -4.29 -5.81 -12.67
N VAL A 277 -4.91 -4.75 -12.10
CA VAL A 277 -4.37 -4.06 -10.93
C VAL A 277 -5.33 -4.14 -9.77
N ASN A 278 -4.79 -4.42 -8.57
CA ASN A 278 -5.54 -4.51 -7.32
C ASN A 278 -6.69 -5.53 -7.38
N ARG A 279 -6.37 -6.74 -7.83
CA ARG A 279 -7.33 -7.86 -7.88
C ARG A 279 -7.84 -8.26 -6.51
N SER A 280 -7.08 -7.95 -5.45
CA SER A 280 -7.51 -8.12 -4.06
C SER A 280 -8.64 -7.18 -3.61
N GLY A 281 -8.97 -6.17 -4.42
CA GLY A 281 -9.88 -5.08 -4.07
C GLY A 281 -9.13 -3.82 -3.62
N GLY A 282 -7.80 -3.85 -3.62
CA GLY A 282 -6.95 -2.77 -3.14
C GLY A 282 -7.24 -2.41 -1.68
N LEU A 283 -6.58 -1.37 -1.19
CA LEU A 283 -6.79 -0.85 0.17
C LEU A 283 -8.19 -0.24 0.35
N LYS A 284 -8.82 0.12 -0.76
CA LYS A 284 -10.19 0.64 -0.84
C LYS A 284 -11.22 -0.33 -0.33
N SER A 285 -11.11 -1.60 -0.70
CA SER A 285 -12.09 -2.64 -0.40
C SER A 285 -11.55 -3.66 0.59
N LYS A 286 -10.30 -4.09 0.41
CA LYS A 286 -9.63 -5.04 1.30
C LYS A 286 -9.43 -4.47 2.71
N GLY A 287 -9.09 -3.19 2.80
CA GLY A 287 -8.71 -2.53 4.05
C GLY A 287 -7.24 -2.12 4.06
N HIS A 288 -6.90 -1.20 4.98
CA HIS A 288 -5.56 -0.63 5.08
C HIS A 288 -5.03 -0.62 6.52
N PRO A 289 -4.86 -1.78 7.17
CA PRO A 289 -4.12 -1.85 8.42
C PRO A 289 -2.64 -1.63 8.10
N LEU A 290 -2.09 -0.46 8.46
CA LEU A 290 -0.82 0.08 7.93
C LEU A 290 0.33 -0.92 7.97
N GLY A 291 0.60 -1.49 9.15
CA GLY A 291 1.69 -2.46 9.31
C GLY A 291 1.49 -3.76 8.56
N ALA A 292 0.24 -4.19 8.34
CA ALA A 292 -0.09 -5.43 7.65
C ALA A 292 -0.20 -5.27 6.13
N THR A 293 -0.41 -4.06 5.63
CA THR A 293 -0.73 -3.81 4.22
C THR A 293 0.32 -4.38 3.28
N GLY A 294 1.60 -4.07 3.49
CA GLY A 294 2.67 -4.56 2.63
C GLY A 294 2.77 -6.09 2.59
N LEU A 295 2.50 -6.77 3.73
CA LEU A 295 2.49 -8.23 3.75
C LEU A 295 1.26 -8.81 3.02
N SER A 296 0.10 -8.19 3.20
CA SER A 296 -1.14 -8.67 2.58
C SER A 296 -1.21 -8.45 1.06
N MET A 297 -0.30 -7.66 0.50
CA MET A 297 -0.14 -7.47 -0.94
C MET A 297 0.75 -8.54 -1.59
N HIS A 298 1.54 -9.29 -0.80
CA HIS A 298 2.38 -10.42 -1.21
C HIS A 298 1.66 -11.74 -1.01
#